data_3615894f356e4f6a349298a6c4ad95ba
#
_entry.id   3615894f356e4f6a349298a6c4ad95ba
#
_cell.length_a   1.000
_cell.length_b   1.000
_cell.length_c   1.000
_cell.angle_alpha   90.00
_cell.angle_beta   90.00
_cell.angle_gamma   90.00
#
_symmetry.space_group_name_H-M   'P 1'
#
loop_
_entity.id
_entity.type
_entity.pdbx_description
1 polymer ?
#
loop_
_entity_poly.entity_id
_entity_poly.type
_entity_poly.pdbx_seq_one_letter_code
_entity_poly.pdbx_strand_id
1 'polypeptide(L)'
;RIVQAELMGQFYKLKYFAGDLQREIRYPVSEMQESLWKKNLSLARGAFLAGEEDDFYHTLQLGELPHSTCLSYRTGSQRECLLAAFDSNKKIVLVKKDEAVVARACLRLTKGAFQKPPAVDFSFADLSQENMDIGKPVTSEKPVLFLESIYTFGLNDIEKEEVMKLAVSLTTQKAAELGVVAVLARRYLGCYERDEYVLAPFYVYISKSKNGW
;
A
#
# COMPACT_ATOMS: atom_id res chain seq x y z
N ARG A 1 1.55 -29.18 11.82
CA ARG A 1 2.13 -28.22 12.78
C ARG A 1 3.60 -27.89 12.50
N ILE A 2 4.45 -28.89 12.16
CA ILE A 2 5.87 -28.61 11.85
C ILE A 2 6.01 -27.80 10.56
N VAL A 3 5.32 -28.22 9.49
CA VAL A 3 5.30 -27.50 8.20
C VAL A 3 4.79 -26.06 8.38
N GLN A 4 3.81 -25.86 9.25
CA GLN A 4 3.25 -24.54 9.55
C GLN A 4 4.26 -23.64 10.26
N ALA A 5 5.00 -24.16 11.24
CA ALA A 5 6.05 -23.42 11.93
C ALA A 5 7.22 -23.07 11.00
N GLU A 6 7.55 -23.96 10.08
CA GLU A 6 8.59 -23.74 9.07
C GLU A 6 8.17 -22.67 8.07
N LEU A 7 6.93 -22.70 7.57
CA LEU A 7 6.37 -21.66 6.70
C LEU A 7 6.31 -20.30 7.40
N MET A 8 5.92 -20.25 8.68
CA MET A 8 5.93 -19.03 9.47
C MET A 8 7.35 -18.49 9.64
N GLY A 9 8.32 -19.37 9.94
CA GLY A 9 9.73 -19.00 10.02
C GLY A 9 10.26 -18.41 8.71
N GLN A 10 9.89 -18.98 7.57
CA GLN A 10 10.25 -18.44 6.25
C GLN A 10 9.56 -17.11 5.97
N PHE A 11 8.31 -16.94 6.35
CA PHE A 11 7.58 -15.67 6.23
C PHE A 11 8.26 -14.54 6.98
N TYR A 12 8.55 -14.72 8.27
CA TYR A 12 9.25 -13.72 9.06
C TYR A 12 10.65 -13.44 8.53
N LYS A 13 11.34 -14.46 8.07
CA LYS A 13 12.64 -14.33 7.43
C LYS A 13 12.57 -13.44 6.19
N LEU A 14 11.59 -13.65 5.31
CA LEU A 14 11.39 -12.83 4.11
C LEU A 14 11.00 -11.39 4.44
N LYS A 15 10.12 -11.20 5.43
CA LYS A 15 9.60 -9.87 5.80
C LYS A 15 10.66 -8.96 6.46
N TYR A 16 11.63 -9.56 7.15
CA TYR A 16 12.49 -8.79 8.07
C TYR A 16 13.98 -8.83 7.74
N PHE A 17 14.37 -9.34 6.60
CA PHE A 17 15.75 -9.27 6.14
C PHE A 17 16.00 -7.97 5.34
N ALA A 18 16.95 -7.15 5.81
CA ALA A 18 17.33 -5.89 5.19
C ALA A 18 17.68 -6.03 3.71
N GLY A 19 18.47 -7.05 3.37
CA GLY A 19 18.84 -7.33 2.00
C GLY A 19 17.67 -7.65 1.08
N ASP A 20 16.58 -8.21 1.63
CA ASP A 20 15.38 -8.52 0.86
C ASP A 20 14.55 -7.26 0.60
N LEU A 21 14.44 -6.37 1.58
CA LEU A 21 13.74 -5.09 1.40
C LEU A 21 14.40 -4.23 0.32
N GLN A 22 15.72 -4.06 0.37
CA GLN A 22 16.47 -3.30 -0.65
C GLN A 22 16.35 -3.93 -2.04
N ARG A 23 16.38 -5.26 -2.12
CA ARG A 23 16.21 -5.99 -3.37
C ARG A 23 14.81 -5.80 -3.96
N GLU A 24 13.77 -5.85 -3.13
CA GLU A 24 12.39 -5.69 -3.57
C GLU A 24 12.10 -4.29 -4.09
N ILE A 25 12.55 -3.26 -3.39
CA ILE A 25 12.30 -1.87 -3.80
C ILE A 25 13.33 -1.34 -4.81
N ARG A 26 14.45 -2.03 -4.97
CA ARG A 26 15.59 -1.60 -5.81
C ARG A 26 16.06 -0.18 -5.49
N TYR A 27 16.13 0.13 -4.20
CA TYR A 27 16.54 1.42 -3.69
C TYR A 27 17.25 1.21 -2.35
N PRO A 28 18.32 1.97 -2.03
CA PRO A 28 18.99 1.88 -0.74
C PRO A 28 18.01 2.20 0.41
N VAL A 29 18.04 1.38 1.45
CA VAL A 29 17.27 1.54 2.69
C VAL A 29 18.27 1.58 3.84
N SER A 30 18.17 2.58 4.70
CA SER A 30 18.98 2.65 5.90
C SER A 30 18.50 1.67 6.97
N GLU A 31 19.39 1.29 7.89
CA GLU A 31 19.02 0.43 9.03
C GLU A 31 17.92 1.05 9.88
N MET A 32 17.93 2.37 10.02
CA MET A 32 16.86 3.09 10.73
C MET A 32 15.51 2.95 10.01
N GLN A 33 15.47 3.16 8.70
CA GLN A 33 14.24 2.99 7.92
C GLN A 33 13.74 1.55 7.97
N GLU A 34 14.64 0.57 7.91
CA GLU A 34 14.28 -0.83 8.08
C GLU A 34 13.69 -1.12 9.46
N SER A 35 14.30 -0.60 10.53
CA SER A 35 13.81 -0.73 11.89
C SER A 35 12.41 -0.11 12.05
N LEU A 36 12.21 1.09 11.49
CA LEU A 36 10.91 1.76 11.49
C LEU A 36 9.88 1.03 10.62
N TRP A 37 10.31 0.43 9.50
CA TRP A 37 9.43 -0.39 8.68
C TRP A 37 8.94 -1.64 9.41
N LYS A 38 9.79 -2.29 10.20
CA LYS A 38 9.44 -3.46 11.03
C LYS A 38 8.44 -3.14 12.14
N LYS A 39 8.50 -1.92 12.69
CA LYS A 39 7.61 -1.50 13.77
C LYS A 39 6.20 -1.24 13.22
N ASN A 40 5.19 -1.91 13.79
CA ASN A 40 3.80 -1.71 13.40
C ASN A 40 3.23 -0.42 14.01
N LEU A 41 2.46 0.29 13.21
CA LEU A 41 1.72 1.49 13.61
C LEU A 41 0.24 1.15 13.76
N SER A 42 -0.42 1.77 14.73
CA SER A 42 -1.87 1.71 14.87
C SER A 42 -2.43 3.08 15.21
N LEU A 43 -3.61 3.38 14.71
CA LEU A 43 -4.35 4.62 14.95
C LEU A 43 -5.81 4.29 15.25
N ALA A 44 -6.41 5.04 16.16
CA ALA A 44 -7.84 4.95 16.46
C ALA A 44 -8.57 6.23 16.05
N ARG A 45 -9.81 6.07 15.57
CA ARG A 45 -10.71 7.18 15.23
C ARG A 45 -12.15 6.76 15.48
N GLY A 46 -12.81 7.38 16.44
CA GLY A 46 -14.15 6.98 16.85
C GLY A 46 -14.21 5.51 17.28
N ALA A 47 -15.07 4.73 16.63
CA ALA A 47 -15.22 3.28 16.88
C ALA A 47 -14.23 2.41 16.06
N PHE A 48 -13.35 3.02 15.27
CA PHE A 48 -12.47 2.30 14.38
C PHE A 48 -11.02 2.28 14.87
N LEU A 49 -10.36 1.14 14.71
CA LEU A 49 -8.94 0.94 14.97
C LEU A 49 -8.28 0.45 13.68
N ALA A 50 -7.40 1.25 13.08
CA ALA A 50 -6.54 0.82 11.98
C ALA A 50 -5.19 0.39 12.55
N GLY A 51 -4.65 -0.72 12.06
CA GLY A 51 -3.34 -1.21 12.44
C GLY A 51 -2.60 -1.86 11.29
N GLU A 52 -1.29 -1.66 11.25
CA GLU A 52 -0.41 -2.48 10.43
C GLU A 52 -0.36 -3.89 11.01
N GLU A 53 -0.43 -4.88 10.16
CA GLU A 53 -0.51 -6.29 10.52
C GLU A 53 0.57 -7.08 9.79
N ASP A 54 1.33 -7.86 10.54
CA ASP A 54 2.40 -8.73 10.03
C ASP A 54 2.14 -10.20 10.33
N ASP A 55 0.93 -10.53 10.78
CA ASP A 55 0.58 -11.92 11.05
C ASP A 55 0.49 -12.73 9.76
N PHE A 56 1.07 -13.92 9.78
CA PHE A 56 1.08 -14.82 8.64
C PHE A 56 -0.33 -15.18 8.17
N TYR A 57 -1.23 -15.45 9.12
CA TYR A 57 -2.58 -15.89 8.79
C TYR A 57 -3.42 -14.75 8.21
N HIS A 58 -3.29 -13.55 8.76
CA HIS A 58 -3.95 -12.36 8.19
C HIS A 58 -3.43 -12.08 6.78
N THR A 59 -2.12 -12.26 6.54
CA THR A 59 -1.55 -12.12 5.19
C THR A 59 -2.13 -13.18 4.24
N LEU A 60 -2.24 -14.43 4.68
CA LEU A 60 -2.84 -15.50 3.89
C LEU A 60 -4.34 -15.25 3.62
N GLN A 61 -5.03 -14.66 4.59
CA GLN A 61 -6.45 -14.32 4.48
C GLN A 61 -6.72 -12.98 3.78
N LEU A 62 -5.71 -12.31 3.25
CA LEU A 62 -5.88 -10.99 2.62
C LEU A 62 -6.98 -10.96 1.55
N GLY A 63 -7.16 -12.04 0.82
CA GLY A 63 -8.24 -12.17 -0.17
C GLY A 63 -9.62 -12.45 0.40
N GLU A 64 -9.72 -12.83 1.69
CA GLU A 64 -10.97 -13.18 2.38
C GLU A 64 -11.47 -12.03 3.29
N LEU A 65 -10.59 -11.11 3.68
CA LEU A 65 -10.88 -10.02 4.60
C LEU A 65 -11.12 -8.70 3.86
N PRO A 66 -12.10 -7.88 4.28
CA PRO A 66 -13.23 -8.17 5.17
C PRO A 66 -14.30 -9.04 4.50
N HIS A 67 -14.17 -9.32 3.22
CA HIS A 67 -15.01 -10.22 2.40
C HIS A 67 -14.16 -10.79 1.25
N SER A 68 -14.65 -11.84 0.62
CA SER A 68 -13.97 -12.50 -0.48
C SER A 68 -13.76 -11.58 -1.68
N THR A 69 -12.56 -11.56 -2.23
CA THR A 69 -12.15 -10.72 -3.37
C THR A 69 -11.47 -11.58 -4.44
N CYS A 70 -11.02 -10.94 -5.52
CA CYS A 70 -10.24 -11.64 -6.57
C CYS A 70 -8.94 -12.30 -6.05
N LEU A 71 -8.44 -11.88 -4.88
CA LEU A 71 -7.27 -12.47 -4.22
C LEU A 71 -7.62 -13.64 -3.28
N SER A 72 -8.91 -14.01 -3.15
CA SER A 72 -9.31 -15.15 -2.32
C SER A 72 -8.51 -16.40 -2.70
N TYR A 73 -7.85 -17.02 -1.73
CA TYR A 73 -7.09 -18.26 -1.96
C TYR A 73 -8.01 -19.44 -2.30
N ARG A 74 -9.30 -19.33 -1.99
CA ARG A 74 -10.31 -20.37 -2.28
C ARG A 74 -10.90 -20.23 -3.67
N THR A 75 -11.38 -19.06 -4.01
CA THR A 75 -12.21 -18.82 -5.20
C THR A 75 -11.76 -17.66 -6.07
N GLY A 76 -10.71 -16.92 -5.67
CA GLY A 76 -10.27 -15.71 -6.35
C GLY A 76 -9.68 -15.99 -7.74
N SER A 77 -10.09 -15.19 -8.73
CA SER A 77 -9.56 -15.26 -10.10
C SER A 77 -8.08 -14.85 -10.22
N GLN A 78 -7.55 -14.15 -9.19
CA GLN A 78 -6.15 -13.69 -9.11
C GLN A 78 -5.48 -14.19 -7.82
N ARG A 79 -5.85 -15.38 -7.36
CA ARG A 79 -5.34 -15.97 -6.12
C ARG A 79 -3.81 -16.13 -6.09
N GLU A 80 -3.18 -16.35 -7.24
CA GLU A 80 -1.73 -16.43 -7.36
C GLU A 80 -1.05 -15.10 -6.99
N CYS A 81 -1.73 -13.96 -7.17
CA CYS A 81 -1.23 -12.65 -6.79
C CYS A 81 -1.20 -12.45 -5.27
N LEU A 82 -1.88 -13.30 -4.48
CA LEU A 82 -1.83 -13.28 -3.02
C LEU A 82 -0.39 -13.47 -2.51
N LEU A 83 0.43 -14.25 -3.21
CA LEU A 83 1.81 -14.47 -2.84
C LEU A 83 2.63 -13.18 -2.81
N ALA A 84 2.26 -12.19 -3.60
CA ALA A 84 2.91 -10.89 -3.57
C ALA A 84 2.67 -10.10 -2.26
N ALA A 85 1.65 -10.45 -1.46
CA ALA A 85 1.44 -9.86 -0.14
C ALA A 85 2.52 -10.28 0.88
N PHE A 86 3.26 -11.34 0.58
CA PHE A 86 4.36 -11.85 1.40
C PHE A 86 5.70 -11.17 1.10
N ASP A 87 5.76 -10.25 0.15
CA ASP A 87 6.98 -9.50 -0.15
C ASP A 87 7.40 -8.63 1.04
N SER A 88 8.70 -8.50 1.26
CA SER A 88 9.27 -7.78 2.40
C SER A 88 8.90 -6.30 2.43
N ASN A 89 8.57 -5.73 1.28
CA ASN A 89 8.21 -4.32 1.11
C ASN A 89 6.70 -4.05 1.23
N LYS A 90 5.93 -5.02 1.68
CA LYS A 90 4.48 -4.87 1.89
C LYS A 90 4.07 -5.11 3.33
N LYS A 91 3.06 -4.38 3.76
CA LYS A 91 2.32 -4.61 5.00
C LYS A 91 0.84 -4.54 4.73
N ILE A 92 0.07 -5.28 5.51
CA ILE A 92 -1.39 -5.18 5.49
C ILE A 92 -1.79 -4.14 6.51
N VAL A 93 -2.80 -3.34 6.18
CA VAL A 93 -3.54 -2.52 7.12
C VAL A 93 -4.91 -3.13 7.29
N LEU A 94 -5.27 -3.49 8.51
CA LEU A 94 -6.61 -3.91 8.87
C LEU A 94 -7.30 -2.79 9.66
N VAL A 95 -8.56 -2.51 9.31
CA VAL A 95 -9.40 -1.63 10.12
C VAL A 95 -10.47 -2.48 10.77
N LYS A 96 -10.55 -2.36 12.10
CA LYS A 96 -11.49 -3.09 12.94
C LYS A 96 -12.52 -2.13 13.54
N LYS A 97 -13.75 -2.64 13.68
CA LYS A 97 -14.82 -2.08 14.47
C LYS A 97 -15.36 -3.20 15.36
N ASP A 98 -15.35 -3.00 16.66
CA ASP A 98 -15.80 -4.03 17.63
C ASP A 98 -15.15 -5.42 17.37
N GLU A 99 -13.83 -5.44 17.20
CA GLU A 99 -13.00 -6.62 16.86
C GLU A 99 -13.24 -7.21 15.46
N ALA A 100 -14.31 -6.85 14.77
CA ALA A 100 -14.56 -7.29 13.40
C ALA A 100 -13.73 -6.51 12.37
N VAL A 101 -13.10 -7.20 11.43
CA VAL A 101 -12.40 -6.55 10.31
C VAL A 101 -13.44 -6.00 9.34
N VAL A 102 -13.49 -4.68 9.19
CA VAL A 102 -14.44 -3.96 8.32
C VAL A 102 -13.76 -3.36 7.10
N ALA A 103 -12.44 -3.22 7.13
CA ALA A 103 -11.68 -2.81 5.95
C ALA A 103 -10.25 -3.37 5.97
N ARG A 104 -9.66 -3.43 4.78
CA ARG A 104 -8.26 -3.75 4.58
C ARG A 104 -7.64 -2.92 3.47
N ALA A 105 -6.33 -2.71 3.56
CA ALA A 105 -5.49 -2.15 2.51
C ALA A 105 -4.11 -2.81 2.53
N CYS A 106 -3.28 -2.53 1.52
CA CYS A 106 -1.85 -2.82 1.58
C CYS A 106 -1.05 -1.53 1.54
N LEU A 107 -0.03 -1.45 2.36
CA LEU A 107 1.06 -0.49 2.24
C LEU A 107 2.19 -1.14 1.46
N ARG A 108 2.73 -0.40 0.51
CA ARG A 108 3.90 -0.82 -0.26
C ARG A 108 5.00 0.22 -0.12
N LEU A 109 6.08 -0.14 0.56
CA LEU A 109 7.31 0.64 0.53
C LEU A 109 8.04 0.34 -0.78
N THR A 110 8.27 1.35 -1.60
CA THR A 110 8.84 1.18 -2.93
C THR A 110 9.57 2.45 -3.37
N LYS A 111 9.96 2.54 -4.62
CA LYS A 111 10.48 3.75 -5.22
C LYS A 111 9.51 4.31 -6.24
N GLY A 112 9.60 5.60 -6.49
CA GLY A 112 8.78 6.29 -7.46
C GLY A 112 9.42 7.57 -7.94
N ALA A 113 8.87 8.14 -9.00
CA ALA A 113 9.34 9.38 -9.60
C ALA A 113 8.17 10.21 -10.12
N PHE A 114 8.29 11.52 -10.04
CA PHE A 114 7.35 12.43 -10.69
C PHE A 114 7.55 12.38 -12.20
N GLN A 115 6.44 12.38 -12.92
CA GLN A 115 6.45 12.69 -14.34
C GLN A 115 6.53 14.22 -14.49
N LYS A 116 7.43 14.71 -15.33
CA LYS A 116 7.37 16.08 -15.78
C LYS A 116 6.08 16.23 -16.59
N PRO A 117 5.19 17.17 -16.22
CA PRO A 117 4.07 17.45 -17.11
C PRO A 117 4.65 17.78 -18.49
N PRO A 118 4.10 17.23 -19.59
CA PRO A 118 4.47 17.69 -20.90
C PRO A 118 4.34 19.21 -20.89
N ALA A 119 5.30 19.92 -21.49
CA ALA A 119 5.18 21.37 -21.70
C ALA A 119 4.03 21.56 -22.71
N VAL A 120 2.81 21.55 -22.23
CA VAL A 120 1.61 21.74 -23.03
C VAL A 120 1.09 23.11 -22.69
N ASP A 121 1.06 23.98 -23.70
CA ASP A 121 0.09 25.08 -23.75
C ASP A 121 -1.29 24.44 -23.58
N PHE A 122 -1.89 24.66 -22.42
CA PHE A 122 -3.24 24.18 -22.12
C PHE A 122 -4.26 24.95 -22.97
N SER A 123 -4.48 24.53 -24.19
CA SER A 123 -5.76 24.74 -24.85
C SER A 123 -6.68 23.59 -24.43
N PHE A 124 -7.81 23.92 -23.84
CA PHE A 124 -8.80 23.00 -23.25
C PHE A 124 -9.50 22.04 -24.24
N ALA A 125 -8.97 21.85 -25.44
CA ALA A 125 -9.69 21.25 -26.56
C ALA A 125 -9.35 19.78 -26.88
N ASP A 126 -8.36 19.14 -26.26
CA ASP A 126 -7.94 17.77 -26.65
C ASP A 126 -7.73 16.85 -25.45
N LEU A 127 -8.82 16.52 -24.76
CA LEU A 127 -8.84 15.41 -23.79
C LEU A 127 -9.32 14.09 -24.42
N SER A 128 -8.89 13.77 -25.63
CA SER A 128 -9.03 12.41 -26.16
C SER A 128 -7.94 11.54 -25.56
N GLN A 129 -8.34 10.51 -24.84
CA GLN A 129 -7.50 9.62 -24.02
C GLN A 129 -6.48 8.76 -24.81
N GLU A 130 -6.33 8.92 -26.10
CA GLU A 130 -5.63 7.93 -26.94
C GLU A 130 -4.17 8.23 -27.27
N ASN A 131 -3.62 9.40 -26.87
CA ASN A 131 -2.24 9.77 -27.17
C ASN A 131 -1.48 10.41 -26.02
N MET A 132 -1.65 9.96 -24.78
CA MET A 132 -0.67 10.25 -23.77
C MET A 132 0.57 9.41 -24.03
N ASP A 133 1.49 9.99 -24.79
CA ASP A 133 2.87 9.54 -24.79
C ASP A 133 3.36 9.67 -23.33
N ILE A 134 3.34 8.55 -22.61
CA ILE A 134 3.71 8.48 -21.19
C ILE A 134 5.21 8.71 -21.14
N GLY A 135 5.60 9.97 -21.16
CA GLY A 135 6.99 10.40 -21.13
C GLY A 135 7.76 9.75 -19.98
N LYS A 136 9.03 9.49 -20.21
CA LYS A 136 9.92 8.91 -19.19
C LYS A 136 9.92 9.77 -17.91
N PRO A 137 10.00 9.17 -16.71
CA PRO A 137 10.14 9.91 -15.47
C PRO A 137 11.33 10.88 -15.55
N VAL A 138 11.09 12.14 -15.18
CA VAL A 138 12.07 13.23 -15.36
C VAL A 138 12.76 13.62 -14.06
N THR A 139 12.26 13.12 -12.93
CA THR A 139 12.88 13.35 -11.61
C THR A 139 13.64 12.11 -11.15
N SER A 140 14.64 12.32 -10.29
CA SER A 140 15.32 11.22 -9.61
C SER A 140 14.30 10.36 -8.85
N GLU A 141 14.47 9.05 -8.95
CA GLU A 141 13.70 8.11 -8.14
C GLU A 141 13.94 8.37 -6.65
N LYS A 142 12.91 8.21 -5.86
CA LYS A 142 12.96 8.33 -4.39
C LYS A 142 12.12 7.25 -3.72
N PRO A 143 12.43 6.90 -2.46
CA PRO A 143 11.59 5.97 -1.72
C PRO A 143 10.23 6.60 -1.42
N VAL A 144 9.18 5.81 -1.55
CA VAL A 144 7.80 6.23 -1.32
C VAL A 144 7.02 5.14 -0.60
N LEU A 145 6.03 5.54 0.17
CA LEU A 145 5.04 4.65 0.75
C LEU A 145 3.73 4.80 -0.04
N PHE A 146 3.37 3.76 -0.76
CA PHE A 146 2.15 3.73 -1.59
C PHE A 146 1.03 2.99 -0.86
N LEU A 147 -0.14 3.66 -0.75
CA LEU A 147 -1.38 3.05 -0.27
C LEU A 147 -2.13 2.44 -1.45
N GLU A 148 -2.24 1.13 -1.45
CA GLU A 148 -3.02 0.39 -2.44
C GLU A 148 -4.54 0.58 -2.20
N SER A 149 -5.38 -0.16 -2.94
CA SER A 149 -6.84 -0.03 -2.79
C SER A 149 -7.30 -0.41 -1.39
N ILE A 150 -8.16 0.42 -0.82
CA ILE A 150 -8.89 0.13 0.41
C ILE A 150 -10.17 -0.64 0.05
N TYR A 151 -10.35 -1.79 0.65
CA TYR A 151 -11.54 -2.63 0.51
C TYR A 151 -12.35 -2.54 1.80
N THR A 152 -13.62 -2.22 1.72
CA THR A 152 -14.54 -2.06 2.85
C THR A 152 -15.73 -3.00 2.73
N PHE A 153 -16.32 -3.40 3.86
CA PHE A 153 -17.51 -4.24 3.88
C PHE A 153 -18.39 -3.93 5.10
N GLY A 154 -19.72 -3.95 4.89
CA GLY A 154 -20.68 -3.79 5.97
C GLY A 154 -20.77 -2.38 6.57
N LEU A 155 -20.27 -1.36 5.87
CA LEU A 155 -20.23 0.02 6.32
C LEU A 155 -21.20 0.88 5.52
N ASN A 156 -21.85 1.85 6.19
CA ASN A 156 -22.54 2.94 5.51
C ASN A 156 -21.54 3.97 4.95
N ASP A 157 -22.02 4.97 4.23
CA ASP A 157 -21.15 5.91 3.51
C ASP A 157 -20.33 6.81 4.46
N ILE A 158 -20.89 7.21 5.61
CA ILE A 158 -20.20 7.99 6.64
C ILE A 158 -19.06 7.14 7.24
N GLU A 159 -19.35 5.91 7.62
CA GLU A 159 -18.36 4.98 8.16
C GLU A 159 -17.26 4.65 7.15
N LYS A 160 -17.59 4.49 5.87
CA LYS A 160 -16.58 4.29 4.80
C LYS A 160 -15.63 5.49 4.72
N GLU A 161 -16.17 6.70 4.77
CA GLU A 161 -15.35 7.92 4.76
C GLU A 161 -14.41 7.97 5.96
N GLU A 162 -14.91 7.69 7.17
CA GLU A 162 -14.10 7.66 8.39
C GLU A 162 -12.98 6.60 8.31
N VAL A 163 -13.30 5.41 7.82
CA VAL A 163 -12.34 4.32 7.62
C VAL A 163 -11.26 4.70 6.58
N MET A 164 -11.67 5.33 5.48
CA MET A 164 -10.73 5.80 4.46
C MET A 164 -9.82 6.91 5.00
N LYS A 165 -10.36 7.88 5.75
CA LYS A 165 -9.58 8.92 6.43
C LYS A 165 -8.57 8.30 7.40
N LEU A 166 -8.99 7.32 8.17
CA LEU A 166 -8.12 6.64 9.13
C LEU A 166 -6.96 5.88 8.44
N ALA A 167 -7.24 5.15 7.36
CA ALA A 167 -6.22 4.44 6.59
C ALA A 167 -5.24 5.40 5.90
N VAL A 168 -5.72 6.53 5.37
CA VAL A 168 -4.89 7.59 4.80
C VAL A 168 -4.01 8.23 5.88
N SER A 169 -4.56 8.54 7.06
CA SER A 169 -3.81 9.11 8.18
C SER A 169 -2.71 8.17 8.67
N LEU A 170 -3.00 6.87 8.79
CA LEU A 170 -2.00 5.86 9.14
C LEU A 170 -0.87 5.81 8.10
N THR A 171 -1.22 5.82 6.81
CA THR A 171 -0.23 5.80 5.73
C THR A 171 0.67 7.04 5.76
N THR A 172 0.10 8.21 5.94
CA THR A 172 0.86 9.47 5.96
C THR A 172 1.74 9.59 7.19
N GLN A 173 1.26 9.12 8.35
CA GLN A 173 2.08 9.05 9.56
C GLN A 173 3.23 8.07 9.40
N LYS A 174 2.98 6.87 8.87
CA LYS A 174 4.04 5.89 8.61
C LYS A 174 5.08 6.41 7.62
N ALA A 175 4.64 7.09 6.56
CA ALA A 175 5.55 7.71 5.60
C ALA A 175 6.43 8.79 6.26
N ALA A 176 5.85 9.62 7.14
CA ALA A 176 6.60 10.62 7.89
C ALA A 176 7.64 9.99 8.82
N GLU A 177 7.29 8.92 9.56
CA GLU A 177 8.24 8.18 10.39
C GLU A 177 9.42 7.60 9.58
N LEU A 178 9.13 7.07 8.38
CA LEU A 178 10.14 6.52 7.48
C LEU A 178 10.96 7.60 6.76
N GLY A 179 10.58 8.87 6.83
CA GLY A 179 11.18 9.95 6.05
C GLY A 179 10.98 9.80 4.54
N VAL A 180 9.86 9.23 4.11
CA VAL A 180 9.51 9.00 2.70
C VAL A 180 8.23 9.73 2.31
N VAL A 181 7.96 9.85 1.00
CA VAL A 181 6.74 10.47 0.50
C VAL A 181 5.59 9.48 0.54
N ALA A 182 4.45 9.87 1.11
CA ALA A 182 3.20 9.12 0.96
C ALA A 182 2.63 9.35 -0.45
N VAL A 183 2.29 8.26 -1.14
CA VAL A 183 1.63 8.29 -2.45
C VAL A 183 0.25 7.69 -2.32
N LEU A 184 -0.76 8.45 -2.68
CA LEU A 184 -2.17 8.08 -2.56
C LEU A 184 -2.84 8.14 -3.93
N ALA A 185 -3.75 7.23 -4.21
CA ALA A 185 -4.57 7.33 -5.40
C ALA A 185 -5.50 8.57 -5.32
N ARG A 186 -5.74 9.24 -6.47
CA ARG A 186 -6.57 10.46 -6.55
C ARG A 186 -7.94 10.33 -5.86
N ARG A 187 -8.53 9.13 -5.88
CA ARG A 187 -9.82 8.87 -5.22
C ARG A 187 -9.82 9.08 -3.70
N TYR A 188 -8.64 9.14 -3.06
CA TYR A 188 -8.49 9.38 -1.62
C TYR A 188 -8.22 10.84 -1.28
N LEU A 189 -8.25 11.75 -2.26
CA LEU A 189 -7.94 13.15 -2.04
C LEU A 189 -8.85 13.79 -0.98
N GLY A 190 -10.16 13.53 -1.03
CA GLY A 190 -11.12 14.01 -0.03
C GLY A 190 -10.97 13.41 1.37
N CYS A 191 -10.15 12.35 1.50
CA CYS A 191 -9.85 11.71 2.79
C CYS A 191 -8.56 12.23 3.42
N TYR A 192 -7.81 13.08 2.73
CA TYR A 192 -6.57 13.68 3.22
C TYR A 192 -6.86 15.00 3.93
N GLU A 193 -6.55 15.05 5.22
CA GLU A 193 -6.94 16.17 6.10
C GLU A 193 -5.87 17.26 6.24
N ARG A 194 -4.79 17.19 5.47
CA ARG A 194 -3.73 18.21 5.43
C ARG A 194 -3.77 18.97 4.12
N ASP A 195 -3.45 20.25 4.18
CA ASP A 195 -3.46 21.12 2.99
C ASP A 195 -2.23 20.97 2.09
N GLU A 196 -1.20 20.29 2.56
CA GLU A 196 0.07 20.12 1.84
C GLU A 196 0.07 18.84 0.98
N TYR A 197 -0.46 18.92 -0.22
CA TYR A 197 -0.34 17.86 -1.21
C TYR A 197 -0.01 18.41 -2.60
N VAL A 198 0.61 17.56 -3.42
CA VAL A 198 0.89 17.85 -4.82
C VAL A 198 0.10 16.90 -5.69
N LEU A 199 -0.76 17.43 -6.54
CA LEU A 199 -1.40 16.67 -7.62
C LEU A 199 -0.45 16.66 -8.82
N ALA A 200 0.21 15.53 -9.05
CA ALA A 200 1.07 15.34 -10.19
C ALA A 200 1.01 13.89 -10.66
N PRO A 201 1.22 13.62 -11.96
CA PRO A 201 1.45 12.28 -12.43
C PRO A 201 2.69 11.70 -11.72
N PHE A 202 2.51 10.54 -11.10
CA PHE A 202 3.56 9.91 -10.31
C PHE A 202 3.65 8.43 -10.67
N TYR A 203 4.86 7.98 -11.01
CA TYR A 203 5.14 6.57 -11.25
C TYR A 203 5.59 5.88 -9.99
N VAL A 204 4.94 4.78 -9.67
CA VAL A 204 5.32 3.89 -8.57
C VAL A 204 5.92 2.62 -9.17
N TYR A 205 7.12 2.26 -8.73
CA TYR A 205 7.71 1.00 -9.09
C TYR A 205 6.94 -0.15 -8.42
N ILE A 206 6.47 -1.06 -9.22
CA ILE A 206 5.81 -2.29 -8.76
C ILE A 206 6.74 -3.45 -9.08
N SER A 207 7.29 -4.10 -8.04
CA SER A 207 8.16 -5.25 -8.25
C SER A 207 7.40 -6.36 -8.96
N LYS A 208 8.01 -6.97 -9.96
CA LYS A 208 7.48 -8.14 -10.65
C LYS A 208 7.71 -9.43 -9.86
N SER A 209 7.96 -9.34 -8.55
CA SER A 209 8.14 -10.53 -7.76
C SER A 209 6.91 -11.40 -7.92
N LYS A 210 7.11 -12.55 -8.46
CA LYS A 210 6.20 -13.67 -8.54
C LYS A 210 5.14 -13.68 -9.65
N ASN A 211 4.61 -12.56 -10.19
CA ASN A 211 3.53 -12.67 -11.18
C ASN A 211 3.45 -11.57 -12.24
N GLY A 212 4.52 -10.88 -12.51
CA GLY A 212 4.56 -9.97 -13.66
C GLY A 212 3.70 -8.71 -13.53
N TRP A 213 3.50 -8.23 -12.31
CA TRP A 213 3.02 -6.86 -12.08
C TRP A 213 4.06 -5.86 -12.51
#